data_26aee0ad8d8df10b435733c1b16f5e34
#
_entry.id   26aee0ad8d8df10b435733c1b16f5e34
#
_cell.length_a   1.000
_cell.length_b   1.000
_cell.length_c   1.000
_cell.angle_alpha   90.00
_cell.angle_beta   90.00
_cell.angle_gamma   90.00
#
_symmetry.space_group_name_H-M   'P 1'
#
loop_
_entity.id
_entity.type
_entity.pdbx_description
1 polymer ?
#
loop_
_entity_poly.entity_id
_entity_poly.type
_entity_poly.pdbx_seq_one_letter_code
_entity_poly.pdbx_strand_id
1 'polypeptide(L)'
;MLKQRAFTLLELMVTVVIIAILAAIAYPSYTRYIEKKDLAVAKQEAQRIATELERFKAKNFSYKGFDATYLYNAGTVTPYNATTGTLLLPLDATSTTAKYTLTLLDGTQRLPLSILKGSDGNETADSAKVQGLNWVIIVERAKNSSGEPKQANNYDLLINSDGFRCMTKVKNVVSGYTDCGSNSETW
;
A
#
# COMPACT_ATOMS: atom_id res chain seq x y z
N MET A 1 -59.77 13.30 15.17
CA MET A 1 -59.40 12.40 14.05
C MET A 1 -58.26 13.01 13.28
N LEU A 2 -57.07 12.45 13.37
CA LEU A 2 -55.88 12.90 12.57
C LEU A 2 -56.07 12.41 11.14
N LYS A 3 -56.16 13.33 10.21
CA LYS A 3 -56.30 13.02 8.77
C LYS A 3 -54.96 12.44 8.28
N GLN A 4 -54.85 11.13 8.11
CA GLN A 4 -53.69 10.48 7.50
C GLN A 4 -53.63 10.88 6.02
N ARG A 5 -52.55 11.60 5.66
CA ARG A 5 -52.26 11.90 4.24
C ARG A 5 -51.48 10.74 3.66
N ALA A 6 -52.06 10.04 2.70
CA ALA A 6 -51.37 9.01 1.96
C ALA A 6 -50.50 9.66 0.89
N PHE A 7 -49.28 9.14 0.67
CA PHE A 7 -48.40 9.56 -0.42
C PHE A 7 -49.02 9.25 -1.78
N THR A 8 -48.91 10.18 -2.71
CA THR A 8 -49.33 9.93 -4.09
C THR A 8 -48.22 9.18 -4.84
N LEU A 9 -48.63 8.36 -5.83
CA LEU A 9 -47.71 7.60 -6.67
C LEU A 9 -46.76 8.56 -7.44
N LEU A 10 -47.26 9.72 -7.87
CA LEU A 10 -46.47 10.76 -8.56
C LEU A 10 -45.39 11.33 -7.66
N GLU A 11 -45.66 11.59 -6.37
CA GLU A 11 -44.70 12.14 -5.43
C GLU A 11 -43.56 11.16 -5.15
N LEU A 12 -43.86 9.86 -5.09
CA LEU A 12 -42.84 8.82 -4.97
C LEU A 12 -42.00 8.69 -6.25
N MET A 13 -42.62 8.77 -7.43
CA MET A 13 -41.84 8.74 -8.70
C MET A 13 -40.90 9.93 -8.82
N VAL A 14 -41.34 11.14 -8.49
CA VAL A 14 -40.49 12.34 -8.55
C VAL A 14 -39.33 12.24 -7.56
N THR A 15 -39.57 11.78 -6.33
CA THR A 15 -38.49 11.63 -5.34
C THR A 15 -37.45 10.61 -5.75
N VAL A 16 -37.84 9.46 -6.31
CA VAL A 16 -36.91 8.43 -6.82
C VAL A 16 -36.07 8.97 -7.98
N VAL A 17 -36.65 9.72 -8.91
CA VAL A 17 -35.91 10.31 -10.03
C VAL A 17 -34.87 11.31 -9.53
N ILE A 18 -35.22 12.17 -8.57
CA ILE A 18 -34.25 13.13 -7.99
C ILE A 18 -33.09 12.39 -7.30
N ILE A 19 -33.41 11.37 -6.48
CA ILE A 19 -32.37 10.56 -5.81
C ILE A 19 -31.47 9.86 -6.84
N ALA A 20 -32.01 9.31 -7.92
CA ALA A 20 -31.23 8.66 -8.97
C ALA A 20 -30.26 9.63 -9.67
N ILE A 21 -30.70 10.84 -9.97
CA ILE A 21 -29.82 11.87 -10.56
C ILE A 21 -28.70 12.27 -9.59
N LEU A 22 -29.01 12.51 -8.33
CA LEU A 22 -28.03 12.85 -7.33
C LEU A 22 -27.01 11.71 -7.11
N ALA A 23 -27.50 10.47 -7.05
CA ALA A 23 -26.62 9.29 -6.89
C ALA A 23 -25.68 9.10 -8.09
N ALA A 24 -26.13 9.36 -9.31
CA ALA A 24 -25.32 9.27 -10.52
C ALA A 24 -24.09 10.21 -10.50
N ILE A 25 -24.19 11.36 -9.83
CA ILE A 25 -23.11 12.34 -9.71
C ILE A 25 -22.26 12.04 -8.45
N ALA A 26 -22.91 11.68 -7.35
CA ALA A 26 -22.23 11.47 -6.06
C ALA A 26 -21.34 10.21 -6.05
N TYR A 27 -21.79 9.11 -6.65
CA TYR A 27 -21.07 7.84 -6.64
C TYR A 27 -19.67 7.91 -7.26
N PRO A 28 -19.45 8.43 -8.50
CA PRO A 28 -18.11 8.51 -9.07
C PRO A 28 -17.19 9.51 -8.34
N SER A 29 -17.76 10.55 -7.75
CA SER A 29 -16.99 11.49 -6.93
C SER A 29 -16.50 10.84 -5.64
N TYR A 30 -17.35 10.07 -4.97
CA TYR A 30 -17.03 9.35 -3.76
C TYR A 30 -15.93 8.29 -3.98
N THR A 31 -16.02 7.50 -5.05
CA THR A 31 -14.99 6.49 -5.37
C THR A 31 -13.61 7.12 -5.59
N ARG A 32 -13.54 8.23 -6.34
CA ARG A 32 -12.28 8.98 -6.53
C ARG A 32 -11.70 9.53 -5.22
N TYR A 33 -12.57 9.97 -4.30
CA TYR A 33 -12.14 10.42 -2.98
C TYR A 33 -11.51 9.29 -2.17
N ILE A 34 -12.13 8.12 -2.16
CA ILE A 34 -11.59 6.93 -1.47
C ILE A 34 -10.25 6.50 -2.08
N GLU A 35 -10.12 6.47 -3.41
CA GLU A 35 -8.85 6.16 -4.08
C GLU A 35 -7.74 7.13 -3.67
N LYS A 36 -8.01 8.45 -3.62
CA LYS A 36 -7.04 9.45 -3.14
C LYS A 36 -6.65 9.24 -1.68
N LYS A 37 -7.60 8.89 -0.82
CA LYS A 37 -7.33 8.55 0.58
C LYS A 37 -6.40 7.34 0.68
N ASP A 38 -6.67 6.27 -0.08
CA ASP A 38 -5.88 5.05 -0.05
C ASP A 38 -4.44 5.32 -0.52
N LEU A 39 -4.26 6.15 -1.55
CA LEU A 39 -2.94 6.61 -1.99
C LEU A 39 -2.21 7.42 -0.92
N ALA A 40 -2.92 8.31 -0.22
CA ALA A 40 -2.32 9.11 0.85
C ALA A 40 -1.84 8.22 2.00
N VAL A 41 -2.62 7.21 2.39
CA VAL A 41 -2.22 6.21 3.40
C VAL A 41 -0.99 5.43 2.91
N ALA A 42 -0.96 5.01 1.65
CA ALA A 42 0.17 4.29 1.08
C ALA A 42 1.47 5.12 1.12
N LYS A 43 1.40 6.40 0.75
CA LYS A 43 2.52 7.35 0.86
C LYS A 43 2.98 7.53 2.30
N GLN A 44 2.04 7.69 3.23
CA GLN A 44 2.32 7.88 4.65
C GLN A 44 3.06 6.67 5.24
N GLU A 45 2.60 5.45 4.97
CA GLU A 45 3.25 4.24 5.48
C GLU A 45 4.63 4.02 4.86
N ALA A 46 4.80 4.29 3.56
CA ALA A 46 6.12 4.24 2.93
C ALA A 46 7.11 5.21 3.57
N GLN A 47 6.69 6.45 3.85
CA GLN A 47 7.53 7.44 4.52
C GLN A 47 7.81 7.10 5.99
N ARG A 48 6.83 6.52 6.69
CA ARG A 48 6.99 6.05 8.06
C ARG A 48 8.08 4.99 8.14
N ILE A 49 8.01 3.96 7.29
CA ILE A 49 9.03 2.91 7.23
C ILE A 49 10.39 3.49 6.85
N ALA A 50 10.44 4.37 5.84
CA ALA A 50 11.69 5.03 5.44
C ALA A 50 12.34 5.81 6.60
N THR A 51 11.54 6.53 7.40
CA THR A 51 12.03 7.26 8.57
C THR A 51 12.59 6.31 9.64
N GLU A 52 11.92 5.19 9.89
CA GLU A 52 12.37 4.20 10.86
C GLU A 52 13.64 3.45 10.39
N LEU A 53 13.77 3.23 9.08
CA LEU A 53 15.02 2.69 8.48
C LEU A 53 16.21 3.60 8.77
N GLU A 54 16.06 4.92 8.57
CA GLU A 54 17.14 5.86 8.87
C GLU A 54 17.46 5.90 10.37
N ARG A 55 16.47 5.83 11.23
CA ARG A 55 16.68 5.71 12.70
C ARG A 55 17.40 4.42 13.06
N PHE A 56 17.04 3.32 12.44
CA PHE A 56 17.66 2.02 12.64
C PHE A 56 19.13 2.05 12.22
N LYS A 57 19.43 2.56 11.02
CA LYS A 57 20.79 2.71 10.51
C LYS A 57 21.66 3.60 11.40
N ALA A 58 21.11 4.69 11.94
CA ALA A 58 21.82 5.58 12.83
C ALA A 58 22.31 4.87 14.12
N LYS A 59 21.62 3.80 14.54
CA LYS A 59 21.99 2.99 15.73
C LYS A 59 22.85 1.79 15.39
N ASN A 60 22.62 1.16 14.23
CA ASN A 60 23.20 -0.13 13.87
C ASN A 60 24.22 -0.05 12.74
N PHE A 61 24.45 1.14 12.14
CA PHE A 61 25.35 1.40 11.01
C PHE A 61 25.01 0.60 9.73
N SER A 62 23.90 -0.11 9.71
CA SER A 62 23.38 -0.91 8.60
C SER A 62 21.87 -1.00 8.66
N TYR A 63 21.23 -1.24 7.53
CA TYR A 63 19.80 -1.57 7.46
C TYR A 63 19.52 -3.07 7.64
N LYS A 64 20.55 -3.92 7.57
CA LYS A 64 20.40 -5.37 7.80
C LYS A 64 19.88 -5.65 9.20
N GLY A 65 18.89 -6.50 9.29
CA GLY A 65 18.19 -6.82 10.54
C GLY A 65 17.03 -5.90 10.85
N PHE A 66 16.71 -4.93 10.00
CA PHE A 66 15.50 -4.14 10.18
C PHE A 66 14.26 -5.00 9.98
N ASP A 67 13.40 -5.00 10.97
CA ASP A 67 12.12 -5.70 10.97
C ASP A 67 11.01 -4.71 11.37
N ALA A 68 10.13 -4.39 10.42
CA ALA A 68 9.06 -3.44 10.67
C ALA A 68 7.89 -4.02 11.51
N THR A 69 7.94 -5.28 11.92
CA THR A 69 6.87 -5.92 12.71
C THR A 69 6.54 -5.12 13.97
N TYR A 70 7.55 -4.54 14.64
CA TYR A 70 7.33 -3.75 15.86
C TYR A 70 6.49 -2.48 15.65
N LEU A 71 6.45 -1.93 14.43
CA LEU A 71 5.66 -0.75 14.11
C LEU A 71 4.16 -1.06 14.02
N TYR A 72 3.83 -2.32 13.78
CA TYR A 72 2.49 -2.78 13.43
C TYR A 72 1.92 -3.80 14.43
N ASN A 73 2.60 -4.02 15.56
CA ASN A 73 2.14 -4.93 16.63
C ASN A 73 1.00 -4.28 17.44
N ALA A 74 -0.18 -4.17 16.84
CA ALA A 74 -1.39 -3.70 17.51
C ALA A 74 -2.44 -4.83 17.54
N GLY A 75 -2.23 -5.84 18.40
CA GLY A 75 -3.21 -6.92 18.62
C GLY A 75 -2.85 -8.23 17.93
N THR A 76 -3.87 -8.99 17.51
CA THR A 76 -3.73 -10.37 16.96
C THR A 76 -3.31 -10.43 15.49
N VAL A 77 -3.30 -9.33 14.79
CA VAL A 77 -2.94 -9.24 13.36
C VAL A 77 -1.59 -8.59 13.21
N THR A 78 -0.65 -9.26 12.55
CA THR A 78 0.65 -8.72 12.16
C THR A 78 0.60 -8.39 10.65
N PRO A 79 0.21 -7.17 10.28
CA PRO A 79 0.05 -6.81 8.86
C PRO A 79 1.36 -6.81 8.07
N TYR A 80 2.51 -6.68 8.76
CA TYR A 80 3.82 -6.78 8.14
C TYR A 80 4.36 -8.21 8.22
N ASN A 81 4.78 -8.72 7.06
CA ASN A 81 5.42 -10.03 6.93
C ASN A 81 6.95 -9.84 6.78
N ALA A 82 7.69 -10.12 7.84
CA ALA A 82 9.14 -9.98 7.86
C ALA A 82 9.86 -10.94 6.88
N THR A 83 9.26 -12.10 6.58
CA THR A 83 9.84 -13.10 5.66
C THR A 83 9.85 -12.63 4.21
N THR A 84 8.86 -11.85 3.81
CA THR A 84 8.73 -11.32 2.45
C THR A 84 8.99 -9.82 2.35
N GLY A 85 9.11 -9.13 3.49
CA GLY A 85 9.23 -7.67 3.55
C GLY A 85 7.95 -6.94 3.15
N THR A 86 6.77 -7.58 3.24
CA THR A 86 5.52 -7.04 2.70
C THR A 86 4.57 -6.54 3.78
N LEU A 87 3.86 -5.46 3.46
CA LEU A 87 2.80 -4.87 4.27
C LEU A 87 1.56 -4.66 3.39
N LEU A 88 0.43 -5.18 3.84
CA LEU A 88 -0.86 -4.95 3.18
C LEU A 88 -1.52 -3.68 3.72
N LEU A 89 -2.11 -2.89 2.83
CA LEU A 89 -2.81 -1.65 3.18
C LEU A 89 -4.26 -1.66 2.67
N PRO A 90 -5.20 -1.18 3.48
CA PRO A 90 -5.06 -0.68 4.86
C PRO A 90 -4.58 -1.77 5.83
N LEU A 91 -4.16 -1.40 7.04
CA LEU A 91 -3.48 -2.30 7.98
C LEU A 91 -4.32 -3.49 8.48
N ASP A 92 -5.64 -3.42 8.35
CA ASP A 92 -6.61 -4.47 8.66
C ASP A 92 -6.97 -5.35 7.45
N ALA A 93 -6.32 -5.09 6.30
CA ALA A 93 -6.64 -5.80 5.06
C ALA A 93 -6.07 -7.22 5.04
N THR A 94 -6.82 -8.10 4.41
CA THR A 94 -6.37 -9.42 3.96
C THR A 94 -5.86 -9.34 2.51
N SER A 95 -5.29 -10.42 1.99
CA SER A 95 -4.85 -10.49 0.59
C SER A 95 -5.98 -10.17 -0.41
N THR A 96 -7.23 -10.47 -0.06
CA THR A 96 -8.40 -10.20 -0.91
C THR A 96 -8.92 -8.77 -0.79
N THR A 97 -8.84 -8.16 0.40
CA THR A 97 -9.39 -6.82 0.67
C THR A 97 -8.37 -5.70 0.51
N ALA A 98 -7.08 -6.01 0.45
CA ALA A 98 -6.02 -5.04 0.28
C ALA A 98 -6.24 -4.14 -0.95
N LYS A 99 -5.86 -2.88 -0.79
CA LYS A 99 -5.83 -1.85 -1.84
C LYS A 99 -4.43 -1.64 -2.36
N TYR A 100 -3.43 -1.76 -1.48
CA TYR A 100 -2.01 -1.66 -1.79
C TYR A 100 -1.22 -2.77 -1.11
N THR A 101 -0.12 -3.15 -1.73
CA THR A 101 0.94 -3.97 -1.13
C THR A 101 2.23 -3.15 -1.15
N LEU A 102 2.74 -2.84 0.04
CA LEU A 102 4.05 -2.24 0.20
C LEU A 102 5.07 -3.37 0.37
N THR A 103 6.20 -3.28 -0.33
CA THR A 103 7.31 -4.24 -0.23
C THR A 103 8.61 -3.50 0.09
N LEU A 104 9.26 -3.86 1.19
CA LEU A 104 10.55 -3.34 1.62
C LEU A 104 11.63 -4.39 1.43
N LEU A 105 12.66 -4.07 0.65
CA LEU A 105 13.77 -4.97 0.35
C LEU A 105 15.12 -4.24 0.43
N ASP A 106 16.19 -5.02 0.57
CA ASP A 106 17.55 -4.56 0.30
C ASP A 106 17.65 -4.02 -1.13
N GLY A 107 18.25 -2.86 -1.28
CA GLY A 107 18.29 -2.16 -2.57
C GLY A 107 19.18 -2.86 -3.61
N THR A 108 20.09 -3.75 -3.20
CA THR A 108 21.00 -4.48 -4.10
C THR A 108 20.53 -5.90 -4.35
N GLN A 109 20.29 -6.65 -3.28
CA GLN A 109 19.98 -8.08 -3.36
C GLN A 109 18.48 -8.37 -3.60
N ARG A 110 17.61 -7.38 -3.38
CA ARG A 110 16.16 -7.53 -3.51
C ARG A 110 15.58 -8.61 -2.58
N LEU A 111 16.21 -8.76 -1.42
CA LEU A 111 15.82 -9.67 -0.36
C LEU A 111 15.31 -8.87 0.86
N PRO A 112 14.47 -9.44 1.72
CA PRO A 112 14.03 -8.78 2.95
C PRO A 112 15.21 -8.36 3.83
N LEU A 113 15.13 -7.19 4.45
CA LEU A 113 16.18 -6.67 5.34
C LEU A 113 16.22 -7.41 6.69
N SER A 114 15.13 -8.06 7.08
CA SER A 114 15.02 -8.83 8.32
C SER A 114 15.96 -10.03 8.30
N ILE A 115 16.56 -10.35 9.46
CA ILE A 115 17.38 -11.54 9.62
C ILE A 115 16.46 -12.76 9.76
N LEU A 116 16.41 -13.57 8.71
CA LEU A 116 15.65 -14.82 8.69
C LEU A 116 16.53 -15.96 9.17
N LYS A 117 16.01 -16.77 10.10
CA LYS A 117 16.70 -17.95 10.64
C LYS A 117 16.06 -19.23 10.10
N GLY A 118 16.91 -20.19 9.78
CA GLY A 118 16.49 -21.54 9.44
C GLY A 118 16.06 -22.37 10.66
N SER A 119 15.65 -23.59 10.42
CA SER A 119 15.28 -24.53 11.49
C SER A 119 16.44 -24.92 12.42
N ASP A 120 17.67 -24.70 11.98
CA ASP A 120 18.92 -24.89 12.74
C ASP A 120 19.29 -23.68 13.63
N GLY A 121 18.47 -22.62 13.62
CA GLY A 121 18.70 -21.38 14.34
C GLY A 121 19.73 -20.44 13.71
N ASN A 122 20.40 -20.87 12.63
CA ASN A 122 21.36 -20.04 11.90
C ASN A 122 20.66 -19.12 10.89
N GLU A 123 21.37 -18.07 10.45
CA GLU A 123 20.89 -17.19 9.41
C GLU A 123 20.74 -17.96 8.09
N THR A 124 19.62 -17.75 7.38
CA THR A 124 19.40 -18.38 6.07
C THR A 124 20.40 -17.88 5.03
N ALA A 125 20.70 -18.72 4.01
CA ALA A 125 21.63 -18.35 2.95
C ALA A 125 21.24 -17.08 2.20
N ASP A 126 19.95 -16.80 2.04
CA ASP A 126 19.48 -15.57 1.38
C ASP A 126 19.61 -14.36 2.32
N SER A 127 19.26 -14.47 3.58
CA SER A 127 19.46 -13.41 4.55
C SER A 127 20.95 -13.06 4.70
N ALA A 128 21.84 -14.03 4.64
CA ALA A 128 23.30 -13.83 4.71
C ALA A 128 23.85 -12.98 3.54
N LYS A 129 23.20 -12.99 2.35
CA LYS A 129 23.57 -12.16 1.20
C LYS A 129 23.25 -10.68 1.38
N VAL A 130 22.29 -10.34 2.25
CA VAL A 130 21.85 -8.97 2.50
C VAL A 130 22.95 -8.21 3.19
N GLN A 131 23.42 -7.13 2.57
CA GLN A 131 24.47 -6.26 3.13
C GLN A 131 23.88 -5.11 3.96
N GLY A 132 22.65 -4.69 3.65
CA GLY A 132 21.97 -3.62 4.33
C GLY A 132 22.60 -2.25 4.16
N LEU A 133 23.21 -1.99 3.00
CA LEU A 133 23.83 -0.71 2.66
C LEU A 133 22.80 0.29 2.14
N ASN A 134 21.78 -0.21 1.46
CA ASN A 134 20.72 0.54 0.84
C ASN A 134 19.39 -0.25 0.94
N TRP A 135 18.30 0.45 0.68
CA TRP A 135 16.95 -0.14 0.68
C TRP A 135 16.11 0.44 -0.45
N VAL A 136 15.07 -0.30 -0.81
CA VAL A 136 14.02 0.16 -1.72
C VAL A 136 12.66 -0.25 -1.16
N ILE A 137 11.72 0.66 -1.23
CA ILE A 137 10.30 0.41 -0.95
C ILE A 137 9.54 0.63 -2.25
N ILE A 138 8.77 -0.37 -2.65
CA ILE A 138 7.76 -0.23 -3.67
C ILE A 138 6.37 -0.37 -3.04
N VAL A 139 5.41 0.36 -3.57
CA VAL A 139 4.01 0.27 -3.16
C VAL A 139 3.18 0.07 -4.41
N GLU A 140 2.71 -1.14 -4.63
CA GLU A 140 1.90 -1.52 -5.78
C GLU A 140 0.42 -1.54 -5.42
N ARG A 141 -0.41 -1.07 -6.34
CA ARG A 141 -1.87 -1.26 -6.26
C ARG A 141 -2.19 -2.74 -6.23
N ALA A 142 -2.98 -3.17 -5.26
CA ALA A 142 -3.42 -4.56 -5.17
C ALA A 142 -4.15 -4.96 -6.47
N LYS A 143 -3.87 -6.18 -6.93
CA LYS A 143 -4.40 -6.73 -8.18
C LYS A 143 -5.64 -7.59 -7.91
N ASN A 144 -6.52 -7.65 -8.88
CA ASN A 144 -7.64 -8.60 -8.90
C ASN A 144 -7.16 -9.98 -9.42
N SER A 145 -8.06 -10.94 -9.49
CA SER A 145 -7.78 -12.30 -10.02
C SER A 145 -7.28 -12.32 -11.46
N SER A 146 -7.56 -11.28 -12.24
CA SER A 146 -7.11 -11.12 -13.63
C SER A 146 -5.75 -10.41 -13.75
N GLY A 147 -5.11 -10.07 -12.62
CA GLY A 147 -3.83 -9.35 -12.59
C GLY A 147 -3.93 -7.84 -12.85
N GLU A 148 -5.14 -7.28 -12.95
CA GLU A 148 -5.35 -5.85 -13.13
C GLU A 148 -5.44 -5.12 -11.78
N PRO A 149 -4.90 -3.88 -11.69
CA PRO A 149 -5.02 -3.08 -10.48
C PRO A 149 -6.47 -2.83 -10.08
N LYS A 150 -6.81 -3.08 -8.83
CA LYS A 150 -8.17 -2.79 -8.29
C LYS A 150 -8.53 -1.31 -8.36
N GLN A 151 -7.53 -0.44 -8.33
CA GLN A 151 -7.66 1.03 -8.42
C GLN A 151 -6.92 1.52 -9.66
N ALA A 152 -7.50 1.34 -10.84
CA ALA A 152 -6.85 1.61 -12.13
C ALA A 152 -6.36 3.06 -12.30
N ASN A 153 -7.05 4.04 -11.72
CA ASN A 153 -6.72 5.47 -11.83
C ASN A 153 -5.65 5.93 -10.82
N ASN A 154 -5.28 5.08 -9.89
CA ASN A 154 -4.30 5.38 -8.84
C ASN A 154 -2.88 5.05 -9.28
N TYR A 155 -1.90 5.28 -8.41
CA TYR A 155 -0.48 5.18 -8.72
C TYR A 155 0.18 4.05 -7.95
N ASP A 156 1.17 3.42 -8.57
CA ASP A 156 2.20 2.64 -7.91
C ASP A 156 3.34 3.57 -7.53
N LEU A 157 4.03 3.34 -6.41
CA LEU A 157 5.04 4.22 -5.84
C LEU A 157 6.36 3.50 -5.69
N LEU A 158 7.45 4.26 -5.77
CA LEU A 158 8.79 3.81 -5.43
C LEU A 158 9.52 4.89 -4.64
N ILE A 159 10.24 4.46 -3.61
CA ILE A 159 11.18 5.29 -2.85
C ILE A 159 12.38 4.44 -2.47
N ASN A 160 13.59 5.02 -2.49
CA ASN A 160 14.81 4.34 -2.08
C ASN A 160 15.65 5.15 -1.09
N SER A 161 16.72 4.55 -0.59
CA SER A 161 17.66 5.16 0.36
C SER A 161 18.41 6.38 -0.18
N ASP A 162 18.47 6.54 -1.50
CA ASP A 162 19.15 7.69 -2.14
C ASP A 162 18.24 8.92 -2.22
N GLY A 163 17.01 8.82 -1.68
CA GLY A 163 16.02 9.89 -1.72
C GLY A 163 15.23 9.98 -3.03
N PHE A 164 15.47 9.07 -3.97
CA PHE A 164 14.68 9.00 -5.20
C PHE A 164 13.25 8.58 -4.90
N ARG A 165 12.30 9.32 -5.45
CA ARG A 165 10.86 9.09 -5.27
C ARG A 165 10.16 9.28 -6.59
N CYS A 166 9.37 8.31 -6.98
CA CYS A 166 8.54 8.41 -8.17
C CYS A 166 7.20 7.67 -8.00
N MET A 167 6.25 8.02 -8.83
CA MET A 167 4.97 7.32 -8.92
C MET A 167 4.52 7.20 -10.38
N THR A 168 3.81 6.12 -10.69
CA THR A 168 3.33 5.85 -12.04
C THR A 168 1.96 5.16 -12.02
N LYS A 169 1.18 5.39 -13.07
CA LYS A 169 -0.06 4.63 -13.32
C LYS A 169 0.18 3.37 -14.16
N VAL A 170 1.36 3.26 -14.74
CA VAL A 170 1.72 2.09 -15.56
C VAL A 170 1.96 0.90 -14.64
N LYS A 171 1.22 -0.18 -14.85
CA LYS A 171 1.33 -1.40 -14.04
C LYS A 171 2.68 -2.10 -14.26
N ASN A 172 3.17 -2.77 -13.22
CA ASN A 172 4.37 -3.62 -13.23
C ASN A 172 5.70 -2.89 -13.55
N VAL A 173 5.75 -1.56 -13.53
CA VAL A 173 7.00 -0.81 -13.75
C VAL A 173 7.81 -0.76 -12.48
N VAL A 174 7.21 -0.38 -11.35
CA VAL A 174 7.92 -0.28 -10.06
C VAL A 174 8.45 -1.62 -9.55
N SER A 175 7.88 -2.73 -10.02
CA SER A 175 8.36 -4.10 -9.69
C SER A 175 9.78 -4.39 -10.19
N GLY A 176 10.34 -3.53 -11.06
CA GLY A 176 11.76 -3.54 -11.40
C GLY A 176 12.68 -2.95 -10.32
N TYR A 177 12.13 -2.28 -9.31
CA TYR A 177 12.83 -1.68 -8.18
C TYR A 177 13.85 -0.59 -8.52
N THR A 178 13.82 -0.05 -9.72
CA THR A 178 14.81 0.94 -10.21
C THR A 178 14.19 2.30 -10.50
N ASP A 179 13.04 2.32 -11.15
CA ASP A 179 12.36 3.55 -11.59
C ASP A 179 10.85 3.35 -11.75
N CYS A 180 10.16 4.38 -12.19
CA CYS A 180 8.72 4.38 -12.48
C CYS A 180 8.41 4.53 -13.98
N GLY A 181 9.40 4.40 -14.85
CA GLY A 181 9.25 4.55 -16.31
C GLY A 181 9.13 6.00 -16.79
N SER A 182 8.96 6.16 -18.09
CA SER A 182 8.98 7.47 -18.78
C SER A 182 7.82 8.41 -18.43
N ASN A 183 6.68 7.86 -17.97
CA ASN A 183 5.48 8.62 -17.58
C ASN A 183 5.35 8.71 -16.05
N SER A 184 6.46 8.92 -15.37
CA SER A 184 6.49 9.01 -13.91
C SER A 184 6.33 10.45 -13.44
N GLU A 185 5.74 10.58 -12.26
CA GLU A 185 5.64 11.83 -11.49
C GLU A 185 6.45 11.68 -10.20
N THR A 186 6.95 12.77 -9.64
CA THR A 186 7.56 12.79 -8.29
C THR A 186 6.48 13.00 -7.23
N TRP A 187 6.73 12.55 -5.98
CA TRP A 187 5.75 12.67 -4.87
C TRP A 187 6.41 12.97 -3.53
#